data_7f4f1f2c1975958d89e333e1667a663a
#
_entry.id   7f4f1f2c1975958d89e333e1667a663a
#
_cell.length_a   1.000
_cell.length_b   1.000
_cell.length_c   1.000
_cell.angle_alpha   90.00
_cell.angle_beta   90.00
_cell.angle_gamma   90.00
#
_symmetry.space_group_name_H-M   'P 1'
#
loop_
_entity.id
_entity.type
_entity.pdbx_description
1 polymer ?
#
loop_
_entity_poly.entity_id
_entity_poly.type
_entity_poly.pdbx_seq_one_letter_code
_entity_poly.pdbx_strand_id
1 'polypeptide(L)'
;MEVLGLLCVFVAVLVWGFLRAWENAEQMTTRGDTGLPGVGSRALLVIAHPDDEAMFFAPTVLGLARLKHLVSVLCFSTGNYYNQGEIRKKELLQSCDVLRIPPSRVTIIDSRDFPDDPGVRWDTERVARALLQHIEVSDTNLGPALRREVA
;
A
#
# COMPACT_ATOMS: atom_id res chain seq x y z
N MET A 1 -35.31 9.28 -42.61
CA MET A 1 -35.25 8.02 -41.80
C MET A 1 -33.84 7.36 -41.83
N GLU A 2 -33.12 7.46 -42.92
CA GLU A 2 -31.77 6.85 -43.07
C GLU A 2 -30.70 7.47 -42.13
N VAL A 3 -30.70 8.79 -41.95
CA VAL A 3 -29.72 9.49 -41.10
C VAL A 3 -29.85 9.09 -39.63
N LEU A 4 -31.07 8.87 -39.15
CA LEU A 4 -31.32 8.45 -37.77
C LEU A 4 -30.82 6.99 -37.53
N GLY A 5 -31.00 6.12 -38.55
CA GLY A 5 -30.47 4.75 -38.50
C GLY A 5 -28.94 4.71 -38.45
N LEU A 6 -28.27 5.52 -39.28
CA LEU A 6 -26.81 5.62 -39.26
C LEU A 6 -26.26 6.17 -37.94
N LEU A 7 -26.94 7.15 -37.34
CA LEU A 7 -26.56 7.71 -36.06
C LEU A 7 -26.68 6.63 -34.92
N CYS A 8 -27.76 5.86 -34.93
CA CYS A 8 -27.94 4.78 -33.96
C CYS A 8 -26.84 3.70 -34.07
N VAL A 9 -26.47 3.31 -35.29
CA VAL A 9 -25.40 2.35 -35.50
C VAL A 9 -24.06 2.90 -35.05
N PHE A 10 -23.77 4.16 -35.35
CA PHE A 10 -22.54 4.82 -34.93
C PHE A 10 -22.42 4.87 -33.38
N VAL A 11 -23.50 5.30 -32.68
CA VAL A 11 -23.53 5.29 -31.20
C VAL A 11 -23.37 3.89 -30.64
N ALA A 12 -24.03 2.89 -31.20
CA ALA A 12 -23.91 1.51 -30.76
C ALA A 12 -22.46 0.98 -30.90
N VAL A 13 -21.75 1.32 -31.98
CA VAL A 13 -20.34 0.94 -32.18
C VAL A 13 -19.44 1.66 -31.16
N LEU A 14 -19.68 2.93 -30.89
CA LEU A 14 -18.90 3.65 -29.88
C LEU A 14 -19.11 3.07 -28.47
N VAL A 15 -20.36 2.78 -28.09
CA VAL A 15 -20.67 2.17 -26.80
C VAL A 15 -20.05 0.78 -26.70
N TRP A 16 -20.16 -0.04 -27.76
CA TRP A 16 -19.56 -1.37 -27.78
C TRP A 16 -18.02 -1.29 -27.70
N GLY A 17 -17.39 -0.38 -28.43
CA GLY A 17 -15.95 -0.15 -28.38
C GLY A 17 -15.49 0.31 -26.99
N PHE A 18 -16.24 1.21 -26.37
CA PHE A 18 -15.96 1.67 -24.99
C PHE A 18 -16.08 0.52 -23.97
N LEU A 19 -17.15 -0.29 -24.04
CA LEU A 19 -17.35 -1.43 -23.17
C LEU A 19 -16.22 -2.47 -23.32
N ARG A 20 -15.83 -2.74 -24.57
CA ARG A 20 -14.69 -3.65 -24.86
C ARG A 20 -13.35 -3.09 -24.34
N ALA A 21 -13.12 -1.80 -24.50
CA ALA A 21 -11.92 -1.15 -23.94
C ALA A 21 -11.91 -1.21 -22.41
N TRP A 22 -13.07 -1.01 -21.79
CA TRP A 22 -13.24 -1.12 -20.34
C TRP A 22 -12.98 -2.55 -19.82
N GLU A 23 -13.59 -3.57 -20.44
CA GLU A 23 -13.34 -4.98 -20.11
C GLU A 23 -11.87 -5.37 -20.28
N ASN A 24 -11.22 -4.89 -21.36
CA ASN A 24 -9.80 -5.13 -21.59
C ASN A 24 -8.91 -4.41 -20.55
N ALA A 25 -9.29 -3.21 -20.11
CA ALA A 25 -8.58 -2.49 -19.06
C ALA A 25 -8.67 -3.22 -17.71
N GLU A 26 -9.85 -3.78 -17.38
CA GLU A 26 -10.00 -4.64 -16.19
C GLU A 26 -9.21 -5.94 -16.30
N GLN A 27 -9.16 -6.56 -17.48
CA GLN A 27 -8.36 -7.77 -17.71
C GLN A 27 -6.86 -7.52 -17.74
N MET A 28 -6.40 -6.35 -18.19
CA MET A 28 -5.00 -5.95 -18.10
C MET A 28 -4.55 -5.76 -16.64
N THR A 29 -5.43 -5.25 -15.78
CA THR A 29 -5.16 -5.13 -14.33
C THR A 29 -5.10 -6.49 -13.64
N THR A 30 -5.80 -7.50 -14.18
CA THR A 30 -5.80 -8.88 -13.63
C THR A 30 -4.73 -9.79 -14.25
N ARG A 31 -4.21 -9.45 -15.42
CA ARG A 31 -3.19 -10.23 -16.15
C ARG A 31 -1.79 -9.65 -16.08
N GLY A 32 -1.59 -8.54 -15.41
CA GLY A 32 -0.24 -8.08 -15.08
C GLY A 32 0.41 -9.18 -14.25
N ASP A 33 1.36 -9.88 -14.84
CA ASP A 33 2.41 -10.58 -14.12
C ASP A 33 3.16 -9.49 -13.33
N THR A 34 2.61 -9.16 -12.16
CA THR A 34 3.11 -8.05 -11.33
C THR A 34 4.44 -8.41 -10.69
N GLY A 35 5.02 -9.57 -11.04
CA GLY A 35 6.22 -10.07 -10.35
C GLY A 35 6.02 -10.29 -8.85
N LEU A 36 4.80 -10.06 -8.36
CA LEU A 36 4.46 -10.31 -6.97
C LEU A 36 4.26 -11.80 -6.78
N PRO A 37 4.87 -12.41 -5.77
CA PRO A 37 4.66 -13.80 -5.45
C PRO A 37 3.16 -14.06 -5.22
N GLY A 38 2.70 -15.27 -5.46
CA GLY A 38 1.30 -15.70 -5.52
C GLY A 38 0.34 -15.14 -4.47
N VAL A 39 -0.93 -15.46 -4.60
CA VAL A 39 -2.01 -15.03 -3.68
C VAL A 39 -1.62 -15.26 -2.22
N GLY A 40 -1.77 -14.22 -1.36
CA GLY A 40 -1.45 -14.33 0.06
C GLY A 40 -0.04 -13.86 0.43
N SER A 41 0.75 -13.37 -0.53
CA SER A 41 2.06 -12.79 -0.25
C SER A 41 1.99 -11.61 0.71
N ARG A 42 3.10 -11.37 1.39
CA ARG A 42 3.24 -10.29 2.36
C ARG A 42 3.94 -9.10 1.72
N ALA A 43 3.41 -7.92 1.97
CA ALA A 43 3.99 -6.65 1.55
C ALA A 43 4.23 -5.77 2.79
N LEU A 44 5.41 -5.20 2.91
CA LEU A 44 5.73 -4.21 3.92
C LEU A 44 5.76 -2.84 3.28
N LEU A 45 4.84 -1.97 3.69
CA LEU A 45 4.86 -0.56 3.36
C LEU A 45 5.74 0.17 4.36
N VAL A 46 6.79 0.82 3.87
CA VAL A 46 7.72 1.62 4.69
C VAL A 46 7.45 3.09 4.41
N ILE A 47 7.10 3.83 5.45
CA ILE A 47 6.77 5.26 5.35
C ILE A 47 7.56 6.07 6.38
N ALA A 48 7.76 7.34 6.09
CA ALA A 48 8.48 8.24 6.99
C ALA A 48 7.56 8.78 8.10
N HIS A 49 6.36 9.22 7.73
CA HIS A 49 5.45 9.92 8.63
C HIS A 49 4.02 9.37 8.55
N PRO A 50 3.20 9.55 9.60
CA PRO A 50 1.77 9.35 9.51
C PRO A 50 1.16 10.29 8.45
N ASP A 51 0.34 9.78 7.57
CA ASP A 51 -0.34 10.31 6.38
C ASP A 51 0.23 9.84 5.03
N ASP A 52 1.51 9.47 4.95
CA ASP A 52 2.14 8.97 3.72
C ASP A 52 1.36 7.78 3.11
N GLU A 53 0.80 6.89 3.96
CA GLU A 53 0.05 5.71 3.54
C GLU A 53 -1.20 6.08 2.74
N ALA A 54 -1.86 7.16 3.13
CA ALA A 54 -3.06 7.65 2.48
C ALA A 54 -2.72 8.54 1.27
N MET A 55 -1.75 9.45 1.43
CA MET A 55 -1.41 10.43 0.40
C MET A 55 -0.74 9.80 -0.82
N PHE A 56 0.16 8.84 -0.61
CA PHE A 56 0.99 8.31 -1.69
C PHE A 56 0.68 6.84 -2.03
N PHE A 57 0.24 6.06 -1.07
CA PHE A 57 0.17 4.60 -1.21
C PHE A 57 -1.24 4.01 -1.16
N ALA A 58 -2.30 4.78 -0.91
CA ALA A 58 -3.66 4.25 -0.84
C ALA A 58 -4.07 3.42 -2.08
N PRO A 59 -3.83 3.84 -3.33
CA PRO A 59 -4.16 3.02 -4.50
C PRO A 59 -3.41 1.68 -4.52
N THR A 60 -2.13 1.69 -4.15
CA THR A 60 -1.28 0.49 -4.08
C THR A 60 -1.78 -0.47 -3.01
N VAL A 61 -2.05 0.05 -1.80
CA VAL A 61 -2.55 -0.75 -0.68
C VAL A 61 -3.89 -1.38 -1.01
N LEU A 62 -4.82 -0.62 -1.59
CA LEU A 62 -6.13 -1.13 -2.01
C LEU A 62 -5.99 -2.17 -3.13
N GLY A 63 -5.06 -1.99 -4.05
CA GLY A 63 -4.74 -2.97 -5.09
C GLY A 63 -4.23 -4.29 -4.49
N LEU A 64 -3.26 -4.22 -3.57
CA LEU A 64 -2.72 -5.38 -2.86
C LEU A 64 -3.82 -6.10 -2.04
N ALA A 65 -4.67 -5.34 -1.36
CA ALA A 65 -5.79 -5.91 -0.59
C ALA A 65 -6.81 -6.65 -1.49
N ARG A 66 -7.10 -6.12 -2.69
CA ARG A 66 -7.96 -6.79 -3.69
C ARG A 66 -7.34 -8.11 -4.17
N LEU A 67 -6.03 -8.16 -4.32
CA LEU A 67 -5.27 -9.36 -4.68
C LEU A 67 -5.04 -10.30 -3.50
N LYS A 68 -5.62 -9.99 -2.32
CA LYS A 68 -5.51 -10.79 -1.09
C LYS A 68 -4.10 -10.89 -0.53
N HIS A 69 -3.23 -9.92 -0.82
CA HIS A 69 -1.95 -9.79 -0.16
C HIS A 69 -2.10 -9.21 1.24
N LEU A 70 -1.18 -9.60 2.12
CA LEU A 70 -1.15 -9.13 3.51
C LEU A 70 -0.22 -7.91 3.60
N VAL A 71 -0.81 -6.73 3.76
CA VAL A 71 -0.03 -5.50 3.92
C VAL A 71 0.26 -5.24 5.40
N SER A 72 1.50 -4.87 5.70
CA SER A 72 1.96 -4.35 6.99
C SER A 72 2.56 -2.96 6.77
N VAL A 73 2.56 -2.12 7.81
CA VAL A 73 3.11 -0.76 7.75
C VAL A 73 4.19 -0.61 8.80
N LEU A 74 5.33 -0.03 8.38
CA LEU A 74 6.37 0.46 9.26
C LEU A 74 6.51 1.97 9.04
N CYS A 75 6.15 2.76 10.04
CA CYS A 75 6.27 4.21 10.06
C CYS A 75 7.47 4.61 10.92
N PHE A 76 8.40 5.39 10.37
CA PHE A 76 9.66 5.72 11.04
C PHE A 76 9.55 6.82 12.07
N SER A 77 8.57 7.72 11.96
CA SER A 77 8.37 8.78 12.94
C SER A 77 6.92 8.88 13.37
N THR A 78 6.70 9.58 14.46
CA THR A 78 5.35 9.87 14.96
C THR A 78 4.72 11.10 14.34
N GLY A 79 5.46 11.83 13.50
CA GLY A 79 4.99 13.09 12.93
C GLY A 79 4.91 14.22 13.98
N ASN A 80 5.89 14.32 14.89
CA ASN A 80 5.80 15.18 16.07
C ASN A 80 6.40 16.59 15.88
N TYR A 81 6.62 17.07 14.66
CA TYR A 81 7.19 18.39 14.41
C TYR A 81 6.41 19.53 15.11
N TYR A 82 5.09 19.44 15.11
CA TYR A 82 4.21 20.41 15.79
C TYR A 82 3.70 19.93 17.16
N ASN A 83 4.39 19.00 17.82
CA ASN A 83 3.95 18.40 19.09
C ASN A 83 2.59 17.67 18.99
N GLN A 84 2.27 17.12 17.81
CA GLN A 84 1.00 16.40 17.55
C GLN A 84 1.20 14.89 17.40
N GLY A 85 2.36 14.35 17.75
CA GLY A 85 2.70 12.95 17.53
C GLY A 85 1.66 11.96 18.06
N GLU A 86 1.12 12.18 19.26
CA GLU A 86 0.10 11.29 19.82
C GLU A 86 -1.25 11.34 19.06
N ILE A 87 -1.58 12.47 18.47
CA ILE A 87 -2.77 12.62 17.61
C ILE A 87 -2.50 11.88 16.29
N ARG A 88 -1.38 12.15 15.66
CA ARG A 88 -1.01 11.58 14.36
C ARG A 88 -0.84 10.05 14.39
N LYS A 89 -0.35 9.49 15.50
CA LYS A 89 -0.36 8.03 15.71
C LYS A 89 -1.77 7.43 15.63
N LYS A 90 -2.74 8.08 16.25
CA LYS A 90 -4.15 7.63 16.22
C LYS A 90 -4.75 7.77 14.85
N GLU A 91 -4.47 8.87 14.16
CA GLU A 91 -4.91 9.11 12.78
C GLU A 91 -4.35 8.07 11.82
N LEU A 92 -3.06 7.73 11.94
CA LEU A 92 -2.44 6.65 11.16
C LEU A 92 -3.15 5.31 11.37
N LEU A 93 -3.44 4.95 12.62
CA LEU A 93 -4.16 3.69 12.91
C LEU A 93 -5.57 3.69 12.31
N GLN A 94 -6.28 4.82 12.36
CA GLN A 94 -7.60 4.97 11.77
C GLN A 94 -7.55 4.91 10.24
N SER A 95 -6.58 5.57 9.62
CA SER A 95 -6.34 5.53 8.19
C SER A 95 -6.02 4.10 7.71
N CYS A 96 -5.13 3.41 8.43
CA CYS A 96 -4.78 2.02 8.15
C CYS A 96 -6.00 1.09 8.25
N ASP A 97 -6.89 1.30 9.24
CA ASP A 97 -8.13 0.53 9.38
C ASP A 97 -9.05 0.70 8.16
N VAL A 98 -9.22 1.93 7.67
CA VAL A 98 -9.96 2.22 6.42
C VAL A 98 -9.32 1.51 5.22
N LEU A 99 -7.98 1.45 5.17
CA LEU A 99 -7.20 0.74 4.15
C LEU A 99 -7.19 -0.79 4.35
N ARG A 100 -7.91 -1.33 5.34
CA ARG A 100 -7.99 -2.75 5.71
C ARG A 100 -6.68 -3.33 6.24
N ILE A 101 -5.84 -2.50 6.85
CA ILE A 101 -4.63 -2.91 7.54
C ILE A 101 -4.93 -2.88 9.05
N PRO A 102 -5.02 -4.03 9.72
CA PRO A 102 -5.35 -4.06 11.15
C PRO A 102 -4.22 -3.45 11.99
N PRO A 103 -4.52 -2.88 13.17
CA PRO A 103 -3.52 -2.26 14.05
C PRO A 103 -2.34 -3.19 14.42
N SER A 104 -2.58 -4.49 14.47
CA SER A 104 -1.54 -5.51 14.74
C SER A 104 -0.46 -5.60 13.65
N ARG A 105 -0.69 -4.98 12.49
CA ARG A 105 0.27 -4.92 11.37
C ARG A 105 0.83 -3.52 11.15
N VAL A 106 0.59 -2.60 12.06
CA VAL A 106 1.11 -1.24 12.01
C VAL A 106 2.15 -1.08 13.11
N THR A 107 3.38 -0.78 12.72
CA THR A 107 4.47 -0.47 13.65
C THR A 107 4.88 0.98 13.46
N ILE A 108 4.95 1.73 14.55
CA ILE A 108 5.38 3.12 14.55
C ILE A 108 6.64 3.20 15.41
N ILE A 109 7.74 3.69 14.81
CA ILE A 109 8.97 3.94 15.53
C ILE A 109 8.90 5.33 16.15
N ASP A 110 9.05 5.41 17.47
CA ASP A 110 9.13 6.66 18.21
C ASP A 110 10.55 6.80 18.77
N SER A 111 11.48 7.18 17.90
CA SER A 111 12.89 7.27 18.25
C SER A 111 13.45 8.67 17.96
N ARG A 112 14.34 9.12 18.84
CA ARG A 112 15.09 10.37 18.62
C ARG A 112 16.05 10.28 17.44
N ASP A 113 16.30 9.09 16.90
CA ASP A 113 17.14 8.89 15.71
C ASP A 113 16.43 9.29 14.43
N PHE A 114 15.09 9.35 14.46
CA PHE A 114 14.23 9.68 13.32
C PHE A 114 13.28 10.84 13.66
N PRO A 115 13.83 12.04 13.98
CA PRO A 115 13.01 13.20 14.29
C PRO A 115 12.20 13.62 13.06
N ASP A 116 10.97 14.06 13.29
CA ASP A 116 10.14 14.72 12.27
C ASP A 116 10.59 16.20 12.17
N ASP A 117 11.73 16.43 11.54
CA ASP A 117 12.32 17.74 11.35
C ASP A 117 12.94 17.83 9.94
N PRO A 118 12.39 18.68 9.06
CA PRO A 118 12.91 18.84 7.67
C PRO A 118 14.36 19.35 7.61
N GLY A 119 14.89 19.93 8.68
CA GLY A 119 16.28 20.35 8.80
C GLY A 119 17.25 19.22 9.17
N VAL A 120 16.73 18.06 9.57
CA VAL A 120 17.54 16.92 10.03
C VAL A 120 17.52 15.79 9.01
N ARG A 121 18.69 15.43 8.51
CA ARG A 121 18.84 14.25 7.65
C ARG A 121 19.03 13.00 8.51
N TRP A 122 18.19 12.00 8.31
CA TRP A 122 18.34 10.71 8.98
C TRP A 122 19.57 9.96 8.45
N ASP A 123 20.24 9.30 9.38
CA ASP A 123 21.39 8.46 9.06
C ASP A 123 20.96 7.19 8.34
N THR A 124 21.54 6.94 7.16
CA THR A 124 21.16 5.83 6.29
C THR A 124 21.39 4.46 6.94
N GLU A 125 22.47 4.30 7.72
CA GLU A 125 22.76 3.04 8.39
C GLU A 125 21.74 2.75 9.50
N ARG A 126 21.31 3.79 10.23
CA ARG A 126 20.28 3.65 11.28
C ARG A 126 18.94 3.27 10.68
N VAL A 127 18.56 3.90 9.56
CA VAL A 127 17.33 3.54 8.82
C VAL A 127 17.40 2.09 8.36
N ALA A 128 18.49 1.69 7.72
CA ALA A 128 18.69 0.33 7.22
C ALA A 128 18.65 -0.71 8.36
N ARG A 129 19.30 -0.42 9.48
CA ARG A 129 19.31 -1.30 10.66
C ARG A 129 17.92 -1.47 11.26
N ALA A 130 17.18 -0.38 11.44
CA ALA A 130 15.82 -0.43 11.98
C ALA A 130 14.88 -1.21 11.06
N LEU A 131 15.00 -1.03 9.74
CA LEU A 131 14.23 -1.78 8.75
C LEU A 131 14.55 -3.28 8.80
N LEU A 132 15.83 -3.66 8.77
CA LEU A 132 16.25 -5.05 8.82
C LEU A 132 15.80 -5.73 10.11
N GLN A 133 15.95 -5.06 11.25
CA GLN A 133 15.49 -5.57 12.53
C GLN A 133 13.97 -5.81 12.51
N HIS A 134 13.19 -4.90 11.92
CA HIS A 134 11.74 -5.08 11.82
C HIS A 134 11.38 -6.27 10.95
N ILE A 135 12.07 -6.47 9.82
CA ILE A 135 11.85 -7.62 8.91
C ILE A 135 12.18 -8.93 9.65
N GLU A 136 13.32 -9.02 10.31
CA GLU A 136 13.73 -10.22 11.06
C GLU A 136 12.72 -10.60 12.14
N VAL A 137 12.27 -9.62 12.94
CA VAL A 137 11.24 -9.85 13.97
C VAL A 137 9.91 -10.27 13.35
N SER A 138 9.53 -9.68 12.24
CA SER A 138 8.30 -10.03 11.52
C SER A 138 8.35 -11.44 10.94
N ASP A 139 9.52 -11.87 10.45
CA ASP A 139 9.74 -13.22 9.92
C ASP A 139 9.82 -14.30 11.02
N THR A 140 10.36 -13.96 12.19
CA THR A 140 10.39 -14.90 13.34
C THR A 140 9.01 -15.13 13.94
N ASN A 141 8.10 -14.17 13.86
CA ASN A 141 6.71 -14.32 14.28
C ASN A 141 5.86 -15.15 13.30
N LEU A 142 6.43 -15.52 12.14
CA LEU A 142 5.84 -16.51 11.24
C LEU A 142 6.20 -17.91 11.76
N GLY A 143 5.17 -18.66 12.14
CA GLY A 143 5.36 -20.08 12.49
C GLY A 143 6.08 -20.86 11.37
N PRO A 144 6.69 -22.01 11.70
CA PRO A 144 7.57 -22.78 10.78
C PRO A 144 6.90 -23.24 9.48
N ALA A 145 5.58 -23.16 9.38
CA ALA A 145 4.84 -23.57 8.20
C ALA A 145 5.02 -22.62 7.00
N LEU A 146 5.27 -21.32 7.23
CA LEU A 146 5.42 -20.31 6.17
C LEU A 146 6.88 -20.07 5.74
N ARG A 147 7.87 -20.62 6.47
CA ARG A 147 9.29 -20.52 6.10
C ARG A 147 9.70 -21.37 4.90
N ARG A 148 8.87 -22.31 4.47
CA ARG A 148 9.21 -23.25 3.39
C ARG A 148 8.93 -22.73 1.98
N GLU A 149 8.24 -21.60 1.84
CA GLU A 149 7.92 -21.03 0.52
C GLU A 149 8.91 -19.95 0.06
N VAL A 150 9.93 -19.61 0.86
CA VAL A 150 10.90 -18.51 0.57
C VAL A 150 12.33 -19.04 0.41
N ALA A 151 12.52 -20.36 0.32
CA ALA A 151 13.84 -20.99 0.12
C ALA A 151 14.00 -21.55 -1.29
#